data_dd575418b285bb5bcc06991fa885b121
#
_entry.id   dd575418b285bb5bcc06991fa885b121
#
_cell.length_a   1.000
_cell.length_b   1.000
_cell.length_c   1.000
_cell.angle_alpha   90.00
_cell.angle_beta   90.00
_cell.angle_gamma   90.00
#
_symmetry.space_group_name_H-M   'P 1'
#
loop_
_entity.id
_entity.type
_entity.pdbx_description
1 polymer ?
#
loop_
_entity_poly.entity_id
_entity_poly.type
_entity_poly.pdbx_seq_one_letter_code
_entity_poly.pdbx_strand_id
1 'polypeptide(L)'
;YYKVNPEGIALEVHDLNKEVPAKGGKKTILDKVSLSIGANEFVAIIGGSGAGKTTLMTAMSGFDSKVTGHVYCNGTDLHENFQTLKNIIGFVPQQDIIYENITLKKMLYYTAKMKMPQDTSNQEIEERIEEVLRMVELSEHKDTYIRRLSGGQKKRASIAVELLANPGLFFLDEPTSGLDPGTEEHLMRTLSKLSKEQEKTIVMVTHTINNLDLCDKVIIMGYGGRLCYCGSPAGF
;
A
#
# COMPACT_ATOMS: atom_id res chain seq x y z
N TYR A 1 9.03 -12.25 -17.77
CA TYR A 1 9.85 -11.74 -16.66
C TYR A 1 9.97 -10.21 -16.81
N TYR A 2 9.10 -9.45 -16.15
CA TYR A 2 9.39 -8.04 -15.94
C TYR A 2 10.51 -7.99 -14.91
N LYS A 3 11.71 -7.60 -15.34
CA LYS A 3 12.73 -7.12 -14.40
C LYS A 3 12.10 -5.91 -13.70
N VAL A 4 11.84 -6.03 -12.40
CA VAL A 4 11.62 -4.84 -11.56
C VAL A 4 12.78 -3.92 -11.88
N ASN A 5 12.47 -2.70 -12.31
CA ASN A 5 13.50 -1.72 -12.64
C ASN A 5 14.39 -1.60 -11.38
N PRO A 6 15.70 -1.81 -11.46
CA PRO A 6 16.57 -1.77 -10.28
C PRO A 6 16.56 -0.42 -9.55
N GLU A 7 15.96 0.60 -10.14
CA GLU A 7 15.82 1.94 -9.56
C GLU A 7 14.53 2.16 -8.75
N GLY A 8 13.69 1.12 -8.57
CA GLY A 8 12.40 1.25 -7.87
C GLY A 8 11.30 1.83 -8.76
N ILE A 9 10.13 2.10 -8.17
CA ILE A 9 8.94 2.57 -8.88
C ILE A 9 8.57 3.98 -8.43
N ALA A 10 8.57 4.93 -9.36
CA ALA A 10 8.08 6.28 -9.16
C ALA A 10 6.65 6.44 -9.74
N LEU A 11 5.86 7.30 -9.11
CA LEU A 11 4.53 7.68 -9.58
C LEU A 11 4.49 9.17 -9.92
N GLU A 12 3.84 9.50 -11.03
CA GLU A 12 3.47 10.86 -11.40
C GLU A 12 1.97 10.92 -11.63
N VAL A 13 1.30 11.86 -11.01
CA VAL A 13 -0.14 12.08 -11.11
C VAL A 13 -0.38 13.45 -11.72
N HIS A 14 -1.18 13.49 -12.79
CA HIS A 14 -1.48 14.70 -13.55
C HIS A 14 -2.99 14.92 -13.64
N ASP A 15 -3.46 16.03 -13.07
CA ASP A 15 -4.84 16.53 -13.14
C ASP A 15 -5.91 15.46 -12.85
N LEU A 16 -5.63 14.61 -11.85
CA LEU A 16 -6.51 13.52 -11.48
C LEU A 16 -7.81 14.08 -10.90
N ASN A 17 -8.92 13.72 -11.53
CA ASN A 17 -10.22 14.27 -11.19
C ASN A 17 -11.26 13.15 -11.09
N LYS A 18 -12.17 13.24 -10.11
CA LYS A 18 -13.26 12.30 -9.94
C LYS A 18 -14.53 12.99 -9.50
N GLU A 19 -15.62 12.72 -10.20
CA GLU A 19 -16.97 13.13 -9.84
C GLU A 19 -17.87 11.90 -9.68
N VAL A 20 -18.78 11.95 -8.74
CA VAL A 20 -19.81 10.91 -8.53
C VAL A 20 -21.20 11.54 -8.58
N PRO A 21 -22.23 10.79 -9.00
CA PRO A 21 -23.61 11.25 -8.92
C PRO A 21 -24.02 11.55 -7.48
N ALA A 22 -24.70 12.66 -7.26
CA ALA A 22 -25.22 13.06 -5.96
C ALA A 22 -26.62 13.65 -6.09
N LYS A 23 -27.37 13.75 -4.96
CA LYS A 23 -28.68 14.43 -4.95
C LYS A 23 -28.50 15.90 -5.36
N GLY A 24 -29.03 16.26 -6.52
CA GLY A 24 -28.95 17.62 -7.07
C GLY A 24 -27.80 17.85 -8.07
N GLY A 25 -27.13 16.81 -8.56
CA GLY A 25 -26.09 16.95 -9.59
C GLY A 25 -24.90 15.99 -9.39
N LYS A 26 -23.68 16.50 -9.56
CA LYS A 26 -22.45 15.76 -9.35
C LYS A 26 -21.71 16.29 -8.11
N LYS A 27 -21.06 15.40 -7.39
CA LYS A 27 -20.16 15.73 -6.29
C LYS A 27 -18.72 15.43 -6.70
N THR A 28 -17.85 16.43 -6.60
CA THR A 28 -16.41 16.26 -6.82
C THR A 28 -15.78 15.56 -5.61
N ILE A 29 -15.06 14.49 -5.87
CA ILE A 29 -14.32 13.71 -4.87
C ILE A 29 -12.82 13.96 -4.98
N LEU A 30 -12.29 14.14 -6.21
CA LEU A 30 -10.94 14.59 -6.49
C LEU A 30 -11.01 15.78 -7.44
N ASP A 31 -10.28 16.85 -7.13
CA ASP A 31 -10.28 18.11 -7.89
C ASP A 31 -8.87 18.41 -8.37
N LYS A 32 -8.57 18.02 -9.62
CA LYS A 32 -7.31 18.29 -10.35
C LYS A 32 -6.05 18.03 -9.52
N VAL A 33 -5.97 16.85 -8.92
CA VAL A 33 -4.83 16.48 -8.09
C VAL A 33 -3.62 16.17 -8.99
N SER A 34 -2.53 16.91 -8.78
CA SER A 34 -1.24 16.67 -9.43
C SER A 34 -0.15 16.57 -8.36
N LEU A 35 0.63 15.49 -8.40
CA LEU A 35 1.69 15.21 -7.44
C LEU A 35 2.70 14.22 -8.01
N SER A 36 3.85 14.09 -7.36
CA SER A 36 4.86 13.08 -7.68
C SER A 36 5.31 12.34 -6.42
N ILE A 37 5.55 11.05 -6.56
CA ILE A 37 6.11 10.15 -5.55
C ILE A 37 7.37 9.55 -6.16
N GLY A 38 8.51 9.76 -5.50
CA GLY A 38 9.79 9.19 -5.93
C GLY A 38 9.88 7.70 -5.67
N ALA A 39 10.79 7.03 -6.36
CA ALA A 39 11.08 5.63 -6.11
C ALA A 39 11.57 5.42 -4.67
N ASN A 40 11.12 4.33 -4.06
CA ASN A 40 11.52 3.93 -2.71
C ASN A 40 11.18 4.97 -1.61
N GLU A 41 10.20 5.84 -1.88
CA GLU A 41 9.64 6.75 -0.86
C GLU A 41 8.56 6.05 -0.04
N PHE A 42 8.55 6.32 1.26
CA PHE A 42 7.45 6.02 2.16
C PHE A 42 6.57 7.26 2.31
N VAL A 43 5.34 7.20 1.83
CA VAL A 43 4.43 8.34 1.68
C VAL A 43 3.16 8.12 2.48
N ALA A 44 2.76 9.12 3.27
CA ALA A 44 1.49 9.14 3.97
C ALA A 44 0.51 10.13 3.32
N ILE A 45 -0.71 9.69 3.05
CA ILE A 45 -1.84 10.54 2.64
C ILE A 45 -2.70 10.78 3.86
N ILE A 46 -2.82 12.03 4.29
CA ILE A 46 -3.62 12.46 5.43
C ILE A 46 -4.70 13.46 5.03
N GLY A 47 -5.67 13.65 5.88
CA GLY A 47 -6.76 14.62 5.67
C GLY A 47 -8.02 14.23 6.45
N GLY A 48 -8.97 15.12 6.52
CA GLY A 48 -10.24 14.89 7.20
C GLY A 48 -11.07 13.77 6.58
N SER A 49 -12.12 13.35 7.31
CA SER A 49 -13.10 12.41 6.77
C SER A 49 -13.76 12.96 5.51
N GLY A 50 -13.86 12.16 4.46
CA GLY A 50 -14.45 12.58 3.18
C GLY A 50 -13.55 13.48 2.32
N ALA A 51 -12.26 13.67 2.66
CA ALA A 51 -11.30 14.44 1.86
C ALA A 51 -10.85 13.73 0.55
N GLY A 52 -11.32 12.50 0.29
CA GLY A 52 -10.98 11.77 -0.94
C GLY A 52 -9.70 10.95 -0.85
N LYS A 53 -9.13 10.73 0.35
CA LYS A 53 -7.86 9.99 0.55
C LYS A 53 -7.86 8.59 -0.07
N THR A 54 -8.83 7.75 0.32
CA THR A 54 -8.98 6.38 -0.20
C THR A 54 -9.27 6.40 -1.71
N THR A 55 -10.06 7.37 -2.18
CA THR A 55 -10.32 7.54 -3.61
C THR A 55 -9.06 7.90 -4.38
N LEU A 56 -8.23 8.80 -3.84
CA LEU A 56 -6.93 9.13 -4.44
C LEU A 56 -6.03 7.90 -4.51
N MET A 57 -5.94 7.15 -3.42
CA MET A 57 -5.11 5.95 -3.34
C MET A 57 -5.59 4.87 -4.33
N THR A 58 -6.90 4.59 -4.42
CA THR A 58 -7.44 3.60 -5.35
C THR A 58 -7.30 4.02 -6.81
N ALA A 59 -7.35 5.31 -7.10
CA ALA A 59 -7.06 5.85 -8.43
C ALA A 59 -5.58 5.72 -8.79
N MET A 60 -4.67 6.05 -7.85
CA MET A 60 -3.22 5.92 -8.04
C MET A 60 -2.75 4.46 -8.13
N SER A 61 -3.49 3.52 -7.56
CA SER A 61 -3.21 2.07 -7.68
C SER A 61 -3.78 1.43 -8.95
N GLY A 62 -4.58 2.17 -9.73
CA GLY A 62 -5.24 1.67 -10.93
C GLY A 62 -6.50 0.82 -10.68
N PHE A 63 -6.86 0.56 -9.41
CA PHE A 63 -8.08 -0.19 -9.08
C PHE A 63 -9.37 0.61 -9.34
N ASP A 64 -9.29 1.93 -9.35
CA ASP A 64 -10.38 2.81 -9.75
C ASP A 64 -10.04 3.50 -11.07
N SER A 65 -10.58 2.98 -12.16
CA SER A 65 -10.40 3.53 -13.50
C SER A 65 -11.44 4.59 -13.88
N LYS A 66 -12.46 4.84 -13.01
CA LYS A 66 -13.49 5.86 -13.24
C LYS A 66 -13.03 7.24 -12.80
N VAL A 67 -11.89 7.66 -13.32
CA VAL A 67 -11.24 8.95 -13.07
C VAL A 67 -10.86 9.59 -14.41
N THR A 68 -10.63 10.89 -14.42
CA THR A 68 -9.98 11.60 -15.53
C THR A 68 -8.63 12.13 -15.07
N GLY A 69 -7.74 12.47 -16.01
CA GLY A 69 -6.34 12.73 -15.74
C GLY A 69 -5.50 11.49 -15.93
N HIS A 70 -4.23 11.53 -15.55
CA HIS A 70 -3.28 10.46 -15.79
C HIS A 70 -2.49 10.09 -14.55
N VAL A 71 -2.16 8.82 -14.41
CA VAL A 71 -1.21 8.29 -13.43
C VAL A 71 -0.14 7.53 -14.20
N TYR A 72 1.11 7.97 -14.08
CA TYR A 72 2.24 7.31 -14.71
C TYR A 72 3.07 6.55 -13.68
N CYS A 73 3.40 5.31 -14.01
CA CYS A 73 4.28 4.44 -13.26
C CYS A 73 5.58 4.28 -14.07
N ASN A 74 6.67 4.89 -13.62
CA ASN A 74 7.94 4.98 -14.38
C ASN A 74 7.72 5.41 -15.84
N GLY A 75 6.89 6.43 -16.07
CA GLY A 75 6.58 6.99 -17.39
C GLY A 75 5.56 6.22 -18.23
N THR A 76 5.03 5.09 -17.73
CA THR A 76 3.97 4.32 -18.41
C THR A 76 2.62 4.64 -17.78
N ASP A 77 1.61 4.99 -18.60
CA ASP A 77 0.25 5.24 -18.10
C ASP A 77 -0.32 3.98 -17.44
N LEU A 78 -0.65 4.10 -16.16
CA LEU A 78 -1.07 3.00 -15.32
C LEU A 78 -2.45 2.48 -15.72
N HIS A 79 -3.41 3.36 -16.01
CA HIS A 79 -4.78 2.95 -16.31
C HIS A 79 -4.88 2.27 -17.68
N GLU A 80 -4.14 2.76 -18.67
CA GLU A 80 -4.07 2.15 -20.00
C GLU A 80 -3.36 0.78 -19.98
N ASN A 81 -2.37 0.62 -19.10
CA ASN A 81 -1.52 -0.58 -19.01
C ASN A 81 -1.76 -1.40 -17.74
N PHE A 82 -2.91 -1.25 -17.08
CA PHE A 82 -3.18 -1.86 -15.78
C PHE A 82 -2.98 -3.38 -15.76
N GLN A 83 -3.43 -4.09 -16.79
CA GLN A 83 -3.28 -5.56 -16.85
C GLN A 83 -1.82 -6.01 -16.82
N THR A 84 -0.93 -5.20 -17.35
CA THR A 84 0.52 -5.46 -17.36
C THR A 84 1.17 -5.06 -16.04
N LEU A 85 0.76 -3.91 -15.47
CA LEU A 85 1.37 -3.32 -14.28
C LEU A 85 0.81 -3.84 -12.96
N LYS A 86 -0.39 -4.42 -12.94
CA LYS A 86 -1.04 -4.88 -11.70
C LYS A 86 -0.20 -5.86 -10.86
N ASN A 87 0.70 -6.61 -11.48
CA ASN A 87 1.54 -7.59 -10.77
C ASN A 87 2.68 -6.94 -9.96
N ILE A 88 3.01 -5.68 -10.25
CA ILE A 88 4.01 -4.91 -9.48
C ILE A 88 3.37 -4.11 -8.35
N ILE A 89 2.05 -4.16 -8.21
CA ILE A 89 1.26 -3.41 -7.24
C ILE A 89 0.74 -4.35 -6.17
N GLY A 90 1.05 -4.06 -4.91
CA GLY A 90 0.43 -4.68 -3.73
C GLY A 90 -0.60 -3.73 -3.12
N PHE A 91 -1.71 -4.26 -2.64
CA PHE A 91 -2.76 -3.49 -1.99
C PHE A 91 -3.24 -4.17 -0.71
N VAL A 92 -3.06 -3.50 0.42
CA VAL A 92 -3.52 -3.97 1.74
C VAL A 92 -4.74 -3.16 2.16
N PRO A 93 -5.94 -3.76 2.17
CA PRO A 93 -7.17 -3.07 2.57
C PRO A 93 -7.19 -2.80 4.09
N GLN A 94 -8.09 -1.90 4.52
CA GLN A 94 -8.29 -1.58 5.92
C GLN A 94 -8.70 -2.81 6.74
N GLN A 95 -9.58 -3.66 6.20
CA GLN A 95 -9.99 -4.90 6.84
C GLN A 95 -9.07 -6.05 6.44
N ASP A 96 -8.57 -6.76 7.44
CA ASP A 96 -7.70 -7.90 7.20
C ASP A 96 -8.49 -9.07 6.60
N ILE A 97 -8.06 -9.53 5.42
CA ILE A 97 -8.60 -10.74 4.79
C ILE A 97 -7.69 -11.90 5.18
N ILE A 98 -7.92 -12.46 6.35
CA ILE A 98 -7.13 -13.56 6.90
C ILE A 98 -8.00 -14.71 7.39
N TYR A 99 -7.53 -15.93 7.10
CA TYR A 99 -8.20 -17.16 7.53
C TYR A 99 -7.76 -17.52 8.97
N GLU A 100 -8.62 -17.26 9.95
CA GLU A 100 -8.27 -17.36 11.37
C GLU A 100 -7.93 -18.77 11.88
N ASN A 101 -8.44 -19.82 11.21
CA ASN A 101 -8.36 -21.21 11.66
C ASN A 101 -7.17 -21.99 11.11
N ILE A 102 -6.21 -21.34 10.48
CA ILE A 102 -4.95 -21.94 10.01
C ILE A 102 -3.75 -21.19 10.59
N THR A 103 -2.57 -21.81 10.52
CA THR A 103 -1.33 -21.16 10.94
C THR A 103 -0.88 -20.12 9.90
N LEU A 104 -0.07 -19.15 10.36
CA LEU A 104 0.46 -18.11 9.51
C LEU A 104 1.23 -18.70 8.29
N LYS A 105 2.10 -19.68 8.53
CA LYS A 105 2.83 -20.38 7.46
C LYS A 105 1.89 -21.02 6.45
N LYS A 106 0.83 -21.71 6.88
CA LYS A 106 -0.15 -22.33 5.97
C LYS A 106 -0.88 -21.29 5.13
N MET A 107 -1.30 -20.19 5.74
CA MET A 107 -1.95 -19.10 5.00
C MET A 107 -1.02 -18.56 3.91
N LEU A 108 0.23 -18.25 4.26
CA LEU A 108 1.23 -17.74 3.31
C LEU A 108 1.51 -18.76 2.20
N TYR A 109 1.59 -20.05 2.53
CA TYR A 109 1.82 -21.09 1.54
C TYR A 109 0.69 -21.18 0.50
N TYR A 110 -0.58 -21.22 0.94
CA TYR A 110 -1.71 -21.27 0.02
C TYR A 110 -1.82 -19.97 -0.80
N THR A 111 -1.54 -18.84 -0.19
CA THR A 111 -1.53 -17.56 -0.91
C THR A 111 -0.40 -17.49 -1.93
N ALA A 112 0.79 -17.99 -1.60
CA ALA A 112 1.91 -18.06 -2.52
C ALA A 112 1.57 -18.91 -3.76
N LYS A 113 0.90 -20.05 -3.56
CA LYS A 113 0.41 -20.89 -4.68
C LYS A 113 -0.54 -20.17 -5.63
N MET A 114 -1.27 -19.16 -5.16
CA MET A 114 -2.18 -18.36 -5.98
C MET A 114 -1.51 -17.14 -6.61
N LYS A 115 -0.53 -16.53 -5.92
CA LYS A 115 0.07 -15.26 -6.34
C LYS A 115 1.39 -15.40 -7.09
N MET A 116 2.14 -16.46 -6.83
CA MET A 116 3.42 -16.73 -7.51
C MET A 116 3.19 -17.47 -8.84
N PRO A 117 4.15 -17.42 -9.78
CA PRO A 117 4.07 -18.17 -11.04
C PRO A 117 3.80 -19.67 -10.81
N GLN A 118 3.05 -20.29 -11.71
CA GLN A 118 2.62 -21.71 -11.57
C GLN A 118 3.80 -22.72 -11.59
N ASP A 119 4.91 -22.34 -12.18
CA ASP A 119 6.14 -23.12 -12.27
C ASP A 119 7.06 -22.96 -11.04
N THR A 120 6.66 -22.14 -10.05
CA THR A 120 7.41 -21.97 -8.81
C THR A 120 7.41 -23.25 -7.98
N SER A 121 8.59 -23.78 -7.67
CA SER A 121 8.75 -24.98 -6.86
C SER A 121 8.32 -24.76 -5.40
N ASN A 122 8.02 -25.87 -4.71
CA ASN A 122 7.69 -25.79 -3.28
C ASN A 122 8.84 -25.23 -2.45
N GLN A 123 10.09 -25.52 -2.83
CA GLN A 123 11.26 -25.01 -2.14
C GLN A 123 11.35 -23.47 -2.29
N GLU A 124 11.18 -22.94 -3.48
CA GLU A 124 11.17 -21.48 -3.73
C GLU A 124 10.05 -20.79 -2.97
N ILE A 125 8.87 -21.43 -2.85
CA ILE A 125 7.77 -20.92 -2.04
C ILE A 125 8.15 -20.87 -0.55
N GLU A 126 8.74 -21.92 0.00
CA GLU A 126 9.19 -21.95 1.40
C GLU A 126 10.26 -20.90 1.67
N GLU A 127 11.24 -20.76 0.79
CA GLU A 127 12.29 -19.72 0.90
C GLU A 127 11.67 -18.32 0.86
N ARG A 128 10.71 -18.08 -0.02
CA ARG A 128 10.01 -16.80 -0.09
C ARG A 128 9.18 -16.50 1.15
N ILE A 129 8.52 -17.50 1.73
CA ILE A 129 7.77 -17.36 2.99
C ILE A 129 8.71 -16.98 4.13
N GLU A 130 9.84 -17.65 4.29
CA GLU A 130 10.81 -17.33 5.34
C GLU A 130 11.40 -15.91 5.17
N GLU A 131 11.65 -15.50 3.93
CA GLU A 131 12.12 -14.15 3.61
C GLU A 131 11.08 -13.09 3.99
N VAL A 132 9.83 -13.27 3.57
CA VAL A 132 8.72 -12.33 3.85
C VAL A 132 8.44 -12.25 5.34
N LEU A 133 8.46 -13.39 6.07
CA LEU A 133 8.28 -13.41 7.52
C LEU A 133 9.38 -12.61 8.25
N ARG A 134 10.61 -12.66 7.77
CA ARG A 134 11.71 -11.83 8.31
C ARG A 134 11.45 -10.34 8.04
N MET A 135 11.02 -9.97 6.83
CA MET A 135 10.73 -8.57 6.47
C MET A 135 9.67 -7.93 7.37
N VAL A 136 8.65 -8.70 7.77
CA VAL A 136 7.56 -8.21 8.63
C VAL A 136 7.73 -8.57 10.10
N GLU A 137 8.89 -9.13 10.49
CA GLU A 137 9.24 -9.50 11.86
C GLU A 137 8.23 -10.48 12.51
N LEU A 138 7.83 -11.52 11.75
CA LEU A 138 6.90 -12.56 12.20
C LEU A 138 7.48 -13.98 12.15
N SER A 139 8.78 -14.16 12.01
CA SER A 139 9.43 -15.48 11.91
C SER A 139 9.12 -16.39 13.09
N GLU A 140 9.11 -15.84 14.33
CA GLU A 140 8.77 -16.57 15.55
C GLU A 140 7.31 -17.04 15.62
N HIS A 141 6.44 -16.45 14.79
CA HIS A 141 4.99 -16.70 14.80
C HIS A 141 4.51 -17.57 13.64
N LYS A 142 5.41 -18.14 12.83
CA LYS A 142 5.04 -18.88 11.62
C LYS A 142 4.07 -20.04 11.86
N ASP A 143 4.22 -20.73 12.98
CA ASP A 143 3.38 -21.87 13.37
C ASP A 143 2.21 -21.47 14.27
N THR A 144 2.04 -20.18 14.55
CA THR A 144 0.95 -19.64 15.34
C THR A 144 -0.34 -19.58 14.50
N TYR A 145 -1.47 -20.03 15.07
CA TYR A 145 -2.77 -19.82 14.46
C TYR A 145 -3.09 -18.34 14.36
N ILE A 146 -3.63 -17.90 13.22
CA ILE A 146 -3.90 -16.48 12.94
C ILE A 146 -4.82 -15.86 13.99
N ARG A 147 -5.81 -16.58 14.47
CA ARG A 147 -6.70 -16.12 15.56
C ARG A 147 -5.97 -15.76 16.86
N ARG A 148 -4.76 -16.27 17.07
CA ARG A 148 -3.94 -16.00 18.27
C ARG A 148 -2.97 -14.84 18.10
N LEU A 149 -2.85 -14.31 16.88
CA LEU A 149 -2.02 -13.13 16.61
C LEU A 149 -2.67 -11.88 17.19
N SER A 150 -1.84 -10.96 17.69
CA SER A 150 -2.29 -9.60 18.07
C SER A 150 -2.77 -8.81 16.85
N GLY A 151 -3.46 -7.69 17.07
CA GLY A 151 -3.91 -6.80 15.97
C GLY A 151 -2.78 -6.35 15.07
N GLY A 152 -1.67 -5.88 15.65
CA GLY A 152 -0.48 -5.49 14.88
C GLY A 152 0.19 -6.65 14.14
N GLN A 153 0.24 -7.84 14.75
CA GLN A 153 0.74 -9.05 14.07
C GLN A 153 -0.16 -9.46 12.91
N LYS A 154 -1.50 -9.39 13.06
CA LYS A 154 -2.45 -9.63 11.96
C LYS A 154 -2.24 -8.64 10.83
N LYS A 155 -2.03 -7.36 11.14
CA LYS A 155 -1.78 -6.33 10.13
C LYS A 155 -0.46 -6.60 9.37
N ARG A 156 0.61 -6.97 10.07
CA ARG A 156 1.87 -7.37 9.45
C ARG A 156 1.74 -8.66 8.64
N ALA A 157 0.89 -9.60 9.07
CA ALA A 157 0.57 -10.79 8.30
C ALA A 157 -0.16 -10.45 6.98
N SER A 158 -1.08 -9.47 6.98
CA SER A 158 -1.73 -8.98 5.76
C SER A 158 -0.73 -8.32 4.80
N ILE A 159 0.25 -7.60 5.32
CA ILE A 159 1.35 -7.05 4.52
C ILE A 159 2.20 -8.20 3.93
N ALA A 160 2.52 -9.22 4.72
CA ALA A 160 3.27 -10.40 4.29
C ALA A 160 2.59 -11.11 3.10
N VAL A 161 1.28 -11.25 3.12
CA VAL A 161 0.47 -11.81 2.02
C VAL A 161 0.73 -11.08 0.70
N GLU A 162 0.79 -9.76 0.73
CA GLU A 162 1.04 -8.96 -0.47
C GLU A 162 2.52 -9.02 -0.90
N LEU A 163 3.45 -9.10 0.04
CA LEU A 163 4.90 -9.20 -0.24
C LEU A 163 5.30 -10.50 -0.96
N LEU A 164 4.50 -11.57 -0.89
CA LEU A 164 4.79 -12.83 -1.57
C LEU A 164 5.03 -12.66 -3.08
N ALA A 165 4.25 -11.80 -3.73
CA ALA A 165 4.40 -11.49 -5.15
C ALA A 165 5.52 -10.48 -5.45
N ASN A 166 6.26 -10.04 -4.43
CA ASN A 166 7.34 -9.05 -4.52
C ASN A 166 6.96 -7.75 -5.25
N PRO A 167 5.87 -7.06 -4.86
CA PRO A 167 5.48 -5.82 -5.51
C PRO A 167 6.53 -4.73 -5.28
N GLY A 168 6.74 -3.88 -6.27
CA GLY A 168 7.61 -2.70 -6.13
C GLY A 168 6.86 -1.47 -5.61
N LEU A 169 5.53 -1.45 -5.77
CA LEU A 169 4.63 -0.38 -5.34
C LEU A 169 3.57 -0.94 -4.40
N PHE A 170 3.43 -0.35 -3.23
CA PHE A 170 2.61 -0.86 -2.13
C PHE A 170 1.62 0.19 -1.65
N PHE A 171 0.34 -0.15 -1.66
CA PHE A 171 -0.73 0.71 -1.13
C PHE A 171 -1.34 0.09 0.13
N LEU A 172 -1.51 0.90 1.19
CA LEU A 172 -2.11 0.46 2.45
C LEU A 172 -3.22 1.43 2.86
N ASP A 173 -4.40 0.89 3.07
CA ASP A 173 -5.55 1.68 3.52
C ASP A 173 -5.68 1.58 5.05
N GLU A 174 -5.40 2.68 5.74
CA GLU A 174 -5.45 2.83 7.20
C GLU A 174 -4.80 1.66 7.98
N PRO A 175 -3.53 1.29 7.70
CA PRO A 175 -2.91 0.11 8.29
C PRO A 175 -2.73 0.20 9.81
N THR A 176 -2.74 1.40 10.37
CA THR A 176 -2.56 1.67 11.81
C THR A 176 -3.88 1.80 12.58
N SER A 177 -5.02 1.74 11.87
CA SER A 177 -6.33 1.92 12.50
C SER A 177 -6.60 0.85 13.57
N GLY A 178 -7.02 1.31 14.76
CA GLY A 178 -7.34 0.43 15.89
C GLY A 178 -6.14 -0.17 16.64
N LEU A 179 -4.92 0.23 16.30
CA LEU A 179 -3.71 -0.16 17.03
C LEU A 179 -3.44 0.81 18.19
N ASP A 180 -2.83 0.29 19.26
CA ASP A 180 -2.27 1.13 20.32
C ASP A 180 -1.02 1.88 19.82
N PRO A 181 -0.62 3.00 20.48
CA PRO A 181 0.46 3.85 19.98
C PRO A 181 1.81 3.13 19.79
N GLY A 182 2.14 2.19 20.65
CA GLY A 182 3.40 1.45 20.54
C GLY A 182 3.41 0.48 19.36
N THR A 183 2.28 -0.20 19.14
CA THR A 183 2.09 -1.10 18.00
C THR A 183 2.01 -0.31 16.67
N GLU A 184 1.38 0.88 16.69
CA GLU A 184 1.37 1.80 15.55
C GLU A 184 2.80 2.21 15.16
N GLU A 185 3.59 2.71 16.12
CA GLU A 185 4.99 3.11 15.88
C GLU A 185 5.80 1.94 15.32
N HIS A 186 5.65 0.75 15.87
CA HIS A 186 6.36 -0.45 15.39
C HIS A 186 6.00 -0.78 13.94
N LEU A 187 4.71 -0.70 13.57
CA LEU A 187 4.27 -0.92 12.19
C LEU A 187 4.86 0.14 11.24
N MET A 188 4.83 1.42 11.65
CA MET A 188 5.39 2.52 10.86
C MET A 188 6.90 2.34 10.61
N ARG A 189 7.65 1.88 11.63
CA ARG A 189 9.08 1.55 11.49
C ARG A 189 9.30 0.37 10.53
N THR A 190 8.44 -0.66 10.58
CA THR A 190 8.50 -1.80 9.66
C THR A 190 8.26 -1.34 8.21
N LEU A 191 7.28 -0.47 7.97
CA LEU A 191 7.02 0.09 6.64
C LEU A 191 8.18 0.97 6.14
N SER A 192 8.76 1.79 7.01
CA SER A 192 9.94 2.60 6.67
C SER A 192 11.14 1.73 6.28
N LYS A 193 11.40 0.63 7.00
CA LYS A 193 12.43 -0.35 6.62
C LYS A 193 12.15 -1.01 5.28
N LEU A 194 10.91 -1.46 5.04
CA LEU A 194 10.51 -2.04 3.75
C LEU A 194 10.76 -1.09 2.58
N SER A 195 10.49 0.20 2.76
CA SER A 195 10.75 1.21 1.74
C SER A 195 12.25 1.34 1.45
N LYS A 196 13.07 1.49 2.48
CA LYS A 196 14.51 1.81 2.35
C LYS A 196 15.38 0.58 2.07
N GLU A 197 15.14 -0.54 2.77
CA GLU A 197 15.99 -1.72 2.70
C GLU A 197 15.56 -2.71 1.63
N GLN A 198 14.27 -2.70 1.26
CA GLN A 198 13.68 -3.63 0.29
C GLN A 198 13.24 -2.92 -1.02
N GLU A 199 13.65 -1.66 -1.17
CA GLU A 199 13.39 -0.85 -2.39
C GLU A 199 11.91 -0.82 -2.79
N LYS A 200 11.01 -0.63 -1.80
CA LYS A 200 9.56 -0.53 -2.02
C LYS A 200 9.10 0.92 -1.98
N THR A 201 8.33 1.32 -2.97
CA THR A 201 7.56 2.57 -2.89
C THR A 201 6.26 2.28 -2.15
N ILE A 202 6.05 2.94 -1.02
CA ILE A 202 4.94 2.66 -0.11
C ILE A 202 4.07 3.90 0.02
N VAL A 203 2.77 3.76 -0.23
CA VAL A 203 1.77 4.80 -0.08
C VAL A 203 0.71 4.32 0.89
N MET A 204 0.56 4.98 2.01
CA MET A 204 -0.49 4.65 2.96
C MET A 204 -1.47 5.80 3.16
N VAL A 205 -2.73 5.48 3.38
CA VAL A 205 -3.74 6.42 3.87
C VAL A 205 -3.83 6.28 5.38
N THR A 206 -3.83 7.40 6.09
CA THR A 206 -4.04 7.43 7.53
C THR A 206 -4.83 8.68 7.93
N HIS A 207 -5.49 8.61 9.09
CA HIS A 207 -6.13 9.75 9.73
C HIS A 207 -5.35 10.25 10.95
N THR A 208 -4.30 9.55 11.35
CA THR A 208 -3.42 9.96 12.44
C THR A 208 -2.23 10.76 11.92
N ILE A 209 -1.73 11.68 12.75
CA ILE A 209 -0.54 12.47 12.46
C ILE A 209 0.68 11.96 13.22
N ASN A 210 0.52 10.89 14.00
CA ASN A 210 1.60 10.30 14.77
C ASN A 210 2.60 9.61 13.82
N ASN A 211 3.88 9.67 14.18
CA ASN A 211 4.96 8.98 13.48
C ASN A 211 5.12 9.37 11.99
N LEU A 212 4.61 10.51 11.56
CA LEU A 212 4.78 11.00 10.17
C LEU A 212 6.24 11.37 9.86
N ASP A 213 7.06 11.61 10.88
CA ASP A 213 8.50 11.80 10.79
C ASP A 213 9.24 10.58 10.23
N LEU A 214 8.62 9.39 10.27
CA LEU A 214 9.13 8.17 9.65
C LEU A 214 8.86 8.10 8.14
N CYS A 215 8.00 8.98 7.62
CA CYS A 215 7.70 9.08 6.20
C CYS A 215 8.70 10.00 5.51
N ASP A 216 8.98 9.74 4.23
CA ASP A 216 9.78 10.61 3.39
C ASP A 216 8.95 11.80 2.86
N LYS A 217 7.65 11.57 2.64
CA LYS A 217 6.72 12.55 2.09
C LYS A 217 5.33 12.44 2.73
N VAL A 218 4.67 13.58 2.86
CA VAL A 218 3.29 13.67 3.32
C VAL A 218 2.46 14.39 2.25
N ILE A 219 1.29 13.85 1.98
CA ILE A 219 0.27 14.41 1.09
C ILE A 219 -0.92 14.78 1.94
N ILE A 220 -1.31 16.05 1.95
CA ILE A 220 -2.48 16.54 2.70
C ILE A 220 -3.62 16.82 1.74
N MET A 221 -4.73 16.07 1.93
CA MET A 221 -5.96 16.25 1.18
C MET A 221 -6.96 17.10 1.98
N GLY A 222 -7.46 18.14 1.33
CA GLY A 222 -8.49 19.01 1.87
C GLY A 222 -9.90 18.65 1.44
N TYR A 223 -10.87 19.39 1.95
CA TYR A 223 -12.27 19.23 1.60
C TYR A 223 -12.49 19.39 0.09
N GLY A 224 -13.36 18.55 -0.48
CA GLY A 224 -13.65 18.56 -1.93
C GLY A 224 -12.57 17.89 -2.79
N GLY A 225 -11.67 17.11 -2.20
CA GLY A 225 -10.66 16.34 -2.92
C GLY A 225 -9.49 17.17 -3.47
N ARG A 226 -9.18 18.29 -2.82
CA ARG A 226 -8.10 19.18 -3.21
C ARG A 226 -6.79 18.80 -2.54
N LEU A 227 -5.71 18.84 -3.31
CA LEU A 227 -4.36 18.73 -2.77
C LEU A 227 -3.99 20.04 -2.05
N CYS A 228 -3.73 19.97 -0.76
CA CYS A 228 -3.32 21.11 0.06
C CYS A 228 -1.80 21.20 0.25
N TYR A 229 -1.15 20.03 0.37
CA TYR A 229 0.30 19.94 0.56
C TYR A 229 0.83 18.63 -0.01
N CYS A 230 2.02 18.67 -0.55
CA CYS A 230 2.80 17.51 -0.96
C CYS A 230 4.28 17.81 -0.74
N GLY A 231 4.90 17.19 0.25
CA GLY A 231 6.30 17.47 0.57
C GLY A 231 6.79 16.74 1.82
N SER A 232 7.96 17.16 2.32
CA SER A 232 8.57 16.59 3.53
C SER A 232 7.69 16.79 4.78
N PRO A 233 7.66 15.83 5.72
CA PRO A 233 6.94 15.98 7.00
C PRO A 233 7.35 17.22 7.80
N ALA A 234 8.58 17.73 7.64
CA ALA A 234 9.07 18.92 8.34
C ALA A 234 8.55 20.26 7.76
N GLY A 235 7.77 20.22 6.69
CA GLY A 235 7.31 21.42 5.96
C GLY A 235 5.88 21.86 6.25
N PHE A 236 5.17 21.21 7.20
CA PHE A 236 3.81 21.55 7.56
C PHE A 236 3.56 21.64 9.05
#